data_9a1b378642da26930dded438ce5e1a66
#
_entry.id   9a1b378642da26930dded438ce5e1a66
#
_cell.length_a   1.000
_cell.length_b   1.000
_cell.length_c   1.000
_cell.angle_alpha   90.00
_cell.angle_beta   90.00
_cell.angle_gamma   90.00
#
_symmetry.space_group_name_H-M   'P 1'
#
loop_
_entity.id
_entity.type
_entity.pdbx_description
1 polymer ?
#
loop_
_entity_poly.entity_id
_entity_poly.type
_entity_poly.pdbx_seq_one_letter_code
_entity_poly.pdbx_strand_id
1 'polypeptide(L)'
;VADAARPAAAGPVSRRSRTDIKEGTDVSPTPAAPLHLAVALDGTGWHPASWREPVARPHDLFTAGYWTDLITEAERGLLDFVTIEDGLGPQSSQILTSDERTDQVRGRLDAVLIASRVAPVTRHIGLVPTVVATHTEPFHISKAIATLDYVSTGRAGLRVRTDFRPDEAAHFGRRTIPRIDGFDAPDAQATITDLFDEAADYVEVVRRLWDSWEDDAEIRDAATGRFIDRDKLHYIDFEGRWFSVKGPSITPRPPQGQPLVTALAHQTVPYRLVARQADVGYVTPHDADQARAIVTEIRAEQQAAGRAGETLHVFGDLDVFLDDSRAGAEARRDRLDTLAGEPYTSDARIFTGTAAELADLLEELAEGGLTGFRLRPAVAGHDLPRITQDLVPELRRRRRFRDAYEAGTLRGLLGLARPANRYAAA
;
A
#
# COMPACT_ATOMS: atom_id res chain seq x y z
N VAL A 1 -15.54 -89.64 1.16
CA VAL A 1 -16.37 -90.12 0.08
C VAL A 1 -16.39 -89.02 -0.98
N ALA A 2 -15.51 -89.07 -1.96
CA ALA A 2 -15.70 -89.53 -3.34
C ALA A 2 -16.76 -88.66 -4.06
N ASP A 3 -16.64 -88.08 -5.20
CA ASP A 3 -15.96 -88.56 -6.42
C ASP A 3 -15.98 -87.38 -7.47
N ALA A 4 -14.99 -87.26 -8.15
CA ALA A 4 -14.62 -87.14 -9.55
C ALA A 4 -15.70 -86.73 -10.57
N ALA A 5 -15.39 -85.85 -11.50
CA ALA A 5 -15.13 -86.09 -12.91
C ALA A 5 -15.05 -84.86 -13.81
N ARG A 6 -14.07 -84.81 -14.64
CA ARG A 6 -13.78 -83.99 -15.87
C ARG A 6 -14.63 -84.48 -17.06
N PRO A 7 -14.48 -83.90 -18.29
CA PRO A 7 -14.10 -82.64 -18.82
C PRO A 7 -14.92 -82.13 -20.08
N ALA A 8 -14.43 -81.06 -20.76
CA ALA A 8 -14.57 -80.65 -22.17
C ALA A 8 -15.43 -79.41 -22.36
N ALA A 9 -15.15 -78.40 -23.23
CA ALA A 9 -14.41 -78.32 -24.45
C ALA A 9 -14.13 -76.85 -24.79
N ALA A 10 -13.15 -76.60 -25.61
CA ALA A 10 -12.69 -75.29 -26.08
C ALA A 10 -13.62 -74.64 -27.11
N GLY A 11 -13.74 -73.36 -27.06
CA GLY A 11 -14.33 -72.49 -28.09
C GLY A 11 -13.53 -71.15 -28.26
N PRO A 12 -13.56 -70.47 -29.39
CA PRO A 12 -12.41 -69.74 -29.95
C PRO A 12 -12.16 -68.37 -29.43
N VAL A 13 -10.88 -67.96 -29.46
CA VAL A 13 -10.28 -66.64 -29.13
C VAL A 13 -10.79 -65.59 -30.05
N SER A 14 -11.49 -64.56 -29.54
CA SER A 14 -11.76 -63.27 -30.20
C SER A 14 -10.72 -62.26 -29.79
N ARG A 15 -9.89 -61.84 -30.75
CA ARG A 15 -8.97 -60.69 -30.61
C ARG A 15 -9.79 -59.42 -30.47
N ARG A 16 -9.76 -58.78 -29.30
CA ARG A 16 -10.14 -57.37 -29.13
C ARG A 16 -8.89 -56.48 -29.22
N SER A 17 -8.90 -55.62 -30.19
CA SER A 17 -7.92 -54.51 -30.37
C SER A 17 -7.94 -53.60 -29.14
N ARG A 18 -6.78 -53.38 -28.53
CA ARG A 18 -6.53 -52.32 -27.59
C ARG A 18 -6.47 -51.03 -28.38
N THR A 19 -7.48 -50.18 -28.27
CA THR A 19 -7.40 -48.74 -28.53
C THR A 19 -6.92 -48.08 -27.25
N ASP A 20 -5.65 -47.69 -27.23
CA ASP A 20 -5.09 -46.79 -26.22
C ASP A 20 -5.71 -45.43 -26.39
N ILE A 21 -6.73 -45.10 -25.60
CA ILE A 21 -7.19 -43.72 -25.43
C ILE A 21 -6.23 -43.09 -24.41
N LYS A 22 -5.28 -42.34 -24.89
CA LYS A 22 -4.60 -41.32 -24.10
C LYS A 22 -5.60 -40.19 -23.79
N GLU A 23 -6.22 -40.25 -22.62
CA GLU A 23 -6.82 -39.07 -22.01
C GLU A 23 -5.68 -38.12 -21.63
N GLY A 24 -5.32 -37.21 -22.53
CA GLY A 24 -4.59 -36.03 -22.20
C GLY A 24 -5.52 -35.11 -21.43
N THR A 25 -5.38 -35.06 -20.12
CA THR A 25 -5.95 -33.97 -19.31
C THR A 25 -5.26 -32.68 -19.76
N ASP A 26 -5.94 -31.96 -20.64
CA ASP A 26 -5.61 -30.59 -20.97
C ASP A 26 -5.93 -29.74 -19.73
N VAL A 27 -4.99 -29.67 -18.80
CA VAL A 27 -5.04 -28.77 -17.66
C VAL A 27 -4.71 -27.39 -18.21
N SER A 28 -5.73 -26.70 -18.69
CA SER A 28 -5.59 -25.27 -18.97
C SER A 28 -5.02 -24.61 -17.71
N PRO A 29 -3.92 -23.85 -17.79
CA PRO A 29 -3.34 -23.21 -16.62
C PRO A 29 -4.40 -22.32 -15.97
N THR A 30 -4.59 -22.47 -14.67
CA THR A 30 -5.48 -21.61 -13.89
C THR A 30 -5.06 -20.15 -14.17
N PRO A 31 -5.98 -19.28 -14.57
CA PRO A 31 -5.63 -17.87 -14.83
C PRO A 31 -4.94 -17.28 -13.59
N ALA A 32 -3.81 -16.64 -13.79
CA ALA A 32 -3.11 -15.97 -12.71
C ALA A 32 -4.02 -14.89 -12.09
N ALA A 33 -4.00 -14.75 -10.76
CA ALA A 33 -4.85 -13.80 -10.03
C ALA A 33 -4.66 -12.35 -10.55
N PRO A 34 -5.72 -11.53 -10.56
CA PRO A 34 -5.60 -10.11 -10.88
C PRO A 34 -4.61 -9.42 -9.94
N LEU A 35 -3.88 -8.44 -10.47
CA LEU A 35 -2.97 -7.60 -9.71
C LEU A 35 -3.72 -6.44 -9.07
N HIS A 36 -3.25 -5.98 -7.91
CA HIS A 36 -3.65 -4.70 -7.35
C HIS A 36 -2.72 -3.60 -7.86
N LEU A 37 -3.27 -2.42 -8.11
CA LEU A 37 -2.50 -1.25 -8.52
C LEU A 37 -2.82 -0.04 -7.65
N ALA A 38 -1.77 0.59 -7.17
CA ALA A 38 -1.82 1.88 -6.50
C ALA A 38 -0.85 2.86 -7.16
N VAL A 39 -1.03 4.14 -6.92
CA VAL A 39 -0.08 5.17 -7.34
C VAL A 39 0.36 6.02 -6.15
N ALA A 40 1.64 6.36 -6.12
CA ALA A 40 2.22 7.25 -5.12
C ALA A 40 2.36 8.66 -5.69
N LEU A 41 1.66 9.62 -5.10
CA LEU A 41 1.67 11.01 -5.52
C LEU A 41 2.59 11.83 -4.61
N ASP A 42 3.65 12.41 -5.20
CA ASP A 42 4.55 13.36 -4.55
C ASP A 42 4.73 14.60 -5.43
N GLY A 43 4.30 15.75 -4.97
CA GLY A 43 4.44 17.02 -5.68
C GLY A 43 3.98 16.94 -7.15
N THR A 44 4.87 17.26 -8.07
CA THR A 44 4.62 17.19 -9.52
C THR A 44 5.08 15.87 -10.15
N GLY A 45 5.64 14.98 -9.35
CA GLY A 45 6.20 13.68 -9.75
C GLY A 45 7.46 13.37 -8.96
N TRP A 46 7.92 12.14 -9.05
CA TRP A 46 9.04 11.63 -8.27
C TRP A 46 10.41 12.10 -8.79
N HIS A 47 10.50 12.44 -10.09
CA HIS A 47 11.74 13.01 -10.62
C HIS A 47 11.94 14.45 -10.12
N PRO A 48 13.12 14.84 -9.61
CA PRO A 48 13.36 16.18 -9.05
C PRO A 48 13.07 17.34 -9.99
N ALA A 49 13.28 17.13 -11.31
CA ALA A 49 12.99 18.12 -12.35
C ALA A 49 11.57 18.01 -12.94
N SER A 50 10.69 17.15 -12.39
CA SER A 50 9.33 16.94 -12.91
C SER A 50 8.52 18.23 -13.07
N TRP A 51 8.70 19.18 -12.17
CA TRP A 51 8.00 20.47 -12.16
C TRP A 51 8.30 21.36 -13.39
N ARG A 52 9.40 21.07 -14.11
CA ARG A 52 9.80 21.80 -15.33
C ARG A 52 9.12 21.28 -16.59
N GLU A 53 8.39 20.16 -16.50
CA GLU A 53 7.59 19.68 -17.62
C GLU A 53 6.32 20.52 -17.80
N PRO A 54 5.92 20.85 -19.05
CA PRO A 54 4.76 21.70 -19.30
C PRO A 54 3.45 21.14 -18.68
N VAL A 55 3.32 19.82 -18.59
CA VAL A 55 2.15 19.14 -18.04
C VAL A 55 2.14 19.08 -16.51
N ALA A 56 3.22 19.45 -15.85
CA ALA A 56 3.37 19.35 -14.41
C ALA A 56 2.54 20.37 -13.61
N ARG A 57 2.14 21.49 -14.24
CA ARG A 57 1.28 22.52 -13.61
C ARG A 57 1.82 23.00 -12.25
N PRO A 58 3.10 23.40 -12.12
CA PRO A 58 3.70 23.73 -10.81
C PRO A 58 3.02 24.89 -10.09
N HIS A 59 2.38 25.81 -10.81
CA HIS A 59 1.62 26.92 -10.24
C HIS A 59 0.32 26.48 -9.55
N ASP A 60 -0.21 25.31 -9.91
CA ASP A 60 -1.44 24.75 -9.34
C ASP A 60 -1.17 23.80 -8.16
N LEU A 61 0.08 23.46 -7.88
CA LEU A 61 0.49 22.42 -6.94
C LEU A 61 -0.14 22.56 -5.54
N PHE A 62 -0.33 23.80 -5.08
CA PHE A 62 -0.94 24.10 -3.78
C PHE A 62 -2.44 24.42 -3.89
N THR A 63 -3.11 23.96 -4.93
CA THR A 63 -4.56 24.08 -5.11
C THR A 63 -5.28 22.75 -4.94
N ALA A 64 -6.51 22.81 -4.45
CA ALA A 64 -7.35 21.61 -4.34
C ALA A 64 -7.66 20.99 -5.72
N GLY A 65 -7.75 21.81 -6.78
CA GLY A 65 -8.00 21.35 -8.15
C GLY A 65 -6.92 20.42 -8.67
N TYR A 66 -5.66 20.75 -8.44
CA TYR A 66 -4.51 19.93 -8.84
C TYR A 66 -4.61 18.50 -8.33
N TRP A 67 -4.81 18.34 -7.01
CA TRP A 67 -4.92 17.03 -6.37
C TRP A 67 -6.20 16.28 -6.77
N THR A 68 -7.30 17.00 -6.91
CA THR A 68 -8.57 16.43 -7.39
C THR A 68 -8.40 15.83 -8.78
N ASP A 69 -7.76 16.53 -9.71
CA ASP A 69 -7.55 16.08 -11.08
C ASP A 69 -6.72 14.80 -11.11
N LEU A 70 -5.59 14.75 -10.38
CA LEU A 70 -4.73 13.57 -10.33
C LEU A 70 -5.45 12.35 -9.73
N ILE A 71 -6.15 12.55 -8.60
CA ILE A 71 -6.81 11.42 -7.93
C ILE A 71 -8.04 10.95 -8.70
N THR A 72 -8.76 11.84 -9.37
CA THR A 72 -9.86 11.48 -10.27
C THR A 72 -9.35 10.73 -11.51
N GLU A 73 -8.16 11.10 -12.04
CA GLU A 73 -7.53 10.33 -13.12
C GLU A 73 -7.19 8.90 -12.65
N ALA A 74 -6.60 8.75 -11.47
CA ALA A 74 -6.33 7.43 -10.89
C ALA A 74 -7.62 6.60 -10.72
N GLU A 75 -8.73 7.24 -10.28
CA GLU A 75 -10.03 6.58 -10.16
C GLU A 75 -10.59 6.12 -11.51
N ARG A 76 -10.45 6.94 -12.56
CA ARG A 76 -10.84 6.56 -13.93
C ARG A 76 -10.09 5.32 -14.43
N GLY A 77 -8.83 5.17 -14.03
CA GLY A 77 -8.01 4.00 -14.31
C GLY A 77 -8.34 2.79 -13.43
N LEU A 78 -9.36 2.84 -12.59
CA LEU A 78 -9.76 1.74 -11.70
C LEU A 78 -8.68 1.33 -10.69
N LEU A 79 -7.73 2.22 -10.34
CA LEU A 79 -6.70 1.93 -9.37
C LEU A 79 -7.30 1.67 -7.97
N ASP A 80 -6.66 0.79 -7.18
CA ASP A 80 -7.15 0.44 -5.84
C ASP A 80 -7.13 1.65 -4.91
N PHE A 81 -6.01 2.36 -4.87
CA PHE A 81 -5.84 3.54 -4.03
C PHE A 81 -4.70 4.44 -4.50
N VAL A 82 -4.69 5.65 -3.97
CA VAL A 82 -3.54 6.56 -4.05
C VAL A 82 -2.90 6.69 -2.67
N THR A 83 -1.56 6.73 -2.63
CA THR A 83 -0.84 7.28 -1.49
C THR A 83 -0.47 8.73 -1.78
N ILE A 84 -0.60 9.60 -0.79
CA ILE A 84 -0.16 10.98 -0.85
C ILE A 84 1.04 11.10 0.07
N GLU A 85 2.20 11.45 -0.51
CA GLU A 85 3.42 11.56 0.26
C GLU A 85 3.39 12.79 1.17
N ASP A 86 3.93 12.65 2.38
CA ASP A 86 4.03 13.71 3.36
C ASP A 86 5.33 13.63 4.17
N GLY A 87 5.70 14.73 4.80
CA GLY A 87 6.85 14.90 5.67
C GLY A 87 6.70 16.19 6.47
N LEU A 88 7.51 16.37 7.48
CA LEU A 88 7.43 17.48 8.41
C LEU A 88 8.54 18.53 8.21
N GLY A 89 9.32 18.37 7.16
CA GLY A 89 10.32 19.33 6.68
C GLY A 89 10.22 19.54 5.17
N PRO A 90 10.90 20.56 4.63
CA PRO A 90 11.02 20.74 3.19
C PRO A 90 11.61 19.48 2.53
N GLN A 91 11.14 19.18 1.33
CA GLN A 91 11.69 18.06 0.55
C GLN A 91 13.21 18.24 0.38
N SER A 92 13.92 17.14 0.37
CA SER A 92 15.37 17.08 0.19
C SER A 92 15.71 15.92 -0.72
N SER A 93 16.74 16.09 -1.55
CA SER A 93 17.36 14.99 -2.29
C SER A 93 18.16 14.04 -1.37
N GLN A 94 18.39 14.46 -0.13
CA GLN A 94 19.11 13.69 0.89
C GLN A 94 18.11 13.18 1.94
N ILE A 95 18.02 11.85 2.09
CA ILE A 95 17.03 11.22 3.00
C ILE A 95 17.25 11.64 4.47
N LEU A 96 18.50 11.79 4.89
CA LEU A 96 18.87 11.98 6.30
C LEU A 96 19.09 13.44 6.70
N THR A 97 19.11 14.37 5.74
CA THR A 97 19.40 15.78 6.00
C THR A 97 18.59 16.69 5.08
N SER A 98 18.35 17.91 5.50
CA SER A 98 17.91 18.97 4.59
C SER A 98 19.03 19.38 3.65
N ASP A 99 18.68 19.92 2.49
CA ASP A 99 19.58 20.55 1.55
C ASP A 99 19.12 21.98 1.24
N GLU A 100 19.99 22.78 0.61
CA GLU A 100 19.71 24.17 0.25
C GLU A 100 19.32 24.34 -1.22
N ARG A 101 18.99 23.26 -1.94
CA ARG A 101 18.62 23.32 -3.36
C ARG A 101 17.35 24.14 -3.56
N THR A 102 17.33 24.96 -4.60
CA THR A 102 16.21 25.84 -4.97
C THR A 102 15.59 25.46 -6.31
N ASP A 103 16.11 24.44 -6.97
CA ASP A 103 15.76 24.00 -8.32
C ASP A 103 14.84 22.76 -8.32
N GLN A 104 14.30 22.39 -7.18
CA GLN A 104 13.36 21.30 -6.97
C GLN A 104 12.10 21.80 -6.26
N VAL A 105 11.03 21.00 -6.28
CA VAL A 105 9.81 21.30 -5.52
C VAL A 105 10.14 21.38 -4.03
N ARG A 106 9.68 22.46 -3.40
CA ARG A 106 9.75 22.69 -1.95
C ARG A 106 8.36 23.02 -1.42
N GLY A 107 8.04 22.52 -0.24
CA GLY A 107 6.75 22.69 0.40
C GLY A 107 5.76 21.60 0.00
N ARG A 108 4.93 21.22 0.97
CA ARG A 108 3.84 20.25 0.84
C ARG A 108 2.58 20.77 1.50
N LEU A 109 1.44 20.29 1.02
CA LEU A 109 0.19 20.38 1.76
C LEU A 109 0.03 19.10 2.59
N ASP A 110 -0.65 19.20 3.73
CA ASP A 110 -0.95 18.06 4.61
C ASP A 110 -1.74 16.98 3.85
N ALA A 111 -1.22 15.76 3.84
CA ALA A 111 -1.78 14.65 3.07
C ALA A 111 -3.16 14.22 3.58
N VAL A 112 -3.43 14.27 4.89
CA VAL A 112 -4.74 13.92 5.48
C VAL A 112 -5.79 14.95 5.08
N LEU A 113 -5.42 16.23 5.06
CA LEU A 113 -6.33 17.30 4.64
C LEU A 113 -6.61 17.26 3.14
N ILE A 114 -5.60 16.95 2.29
CA ILE A 114 -5.83 16.71 0.86
C ILE A 114 -6.76 15.53 0.66
N ALA A 115 -6.49 14.37 1.28
CA ALA A 115 -7.34 13.20 1.19
C ALA A 115 -8.80 13.53 1.59
N SER A 116 -8.98 14.27 2.70
CA SER A 116 -10.30 14.69 3.17
C SER A 116 -10.99 15.64 2.18
N ARG A 117 -10.24 16.51 1.51
CA ARG A 117 -10.76 17.44 0.49
C ARG A 117 -11.22 16.72 -0.78
N VAL A 118 -10.51 15.65 -1.16
CA VAL A 118 -10.80 14.88 -2.39
C VAL A 118 -11.86 13.81 -2.16
N ALA A 119 -12.02 13.32 -0.93
CA ALA A 119 -12.99 12.26 -0.59
C ALA A 119 -14.41 12.48 -1.15
N PRO A 120 -15.05 13.67 -1.04
CA PRO A 120 -16.40 13.89 -1.54
C PRO A 120 -16.51 14.02 -3.07
N VAL A 121 -15.42 14.15 -3.81
CA VAL A 121 -15.40 14.27 -5.28
C VAL A 121 -14.98 12.97 -5.99
N THR A 122 -14.61 11.95 -5.22
CA THR A 122 -14.33 10.57 -5.67
C THR A 122 -15.34 9.59 -5.08
N ARG A 123 -15.45 8.39 -5.64
CA ARG A 123 -16.48 7.40 -5.25
C ARG A 123 -15.94 6.03 -4.87
N HIS A 124 -14.81 5.62 -5.45
CA HIS A 124 -14.32 4.23 -5.38
C HIS A 124 -12.87 4.13 -4.90
N ILE A 125 -12.00 5.01 -5.39
CA ILE A 125 -10.57 4.94 -5.11
C ILE A 125 -10.28 5.14 -3.62
N GLY A 126 -9.37 4.31 -3.09
CA GLY A 126 -8.87 4.44 -1.73
C GLY A 126 -7.95 5.66 -1.57
N LEU A 127 -8.03 6.29 -0.41
CA LEU A 127 -7.28 7.48 -0.04
C LEU A 127 -6.36 7.13 1.14
N VAL A 128 -5.06 7.02 0.89
CA VAL A 128 -4.07 6.55 1.87
C VAL A 128 -3.01 7.65 2.09
N PRO A 129 -3.34 8.68 2.91
CA PRO A 129 -2.39 9.72 3.26
C PRO A 129 -1.23 9.17 4.08
N THR A 130 -0.04 9.73 3.88
CA THR A 130 1.14 9.47 4.71
C THR A 130 1.08 10.27 6.00
N VAL A 131 1.47 9.63 7.11
CA VAL A 131 1.60 10.26 8.43
C VAL A 131 2.94 9.87 9.04
N VAL A 132 3.65 10.87 9.59
CA VAL A 132 4.92 10.66 10.28
C VAL A 132 4.65 10.30 11.74
N ALA A 133 4.70 9.01 12.07
CA ALA A 133 4.40 8.49 13.41
C ALA A 133 5.35 9.04 14.48
N THR A 134 6.63 9.26 14.13
CA THR A 134 7.68 9.73 15.05
C THR A 134 7.33 11.04 15.78
N HIS A 135 6.56 11.93 15.13
CA HIS A 135 6.34 13.28 15.62
C HIS A 135 4.87 13.64 15.85
N THR A 136 3.94 12.77 15.48
CA THR A 136 2.50 12.99 15.65
C THR A 136 1.91 12.14 16.78
N GLU A 137 0.77 12.57 17.31
CA GLU A 137 0.10 11.84 18.40
C GLU A 137 -0.84 10.76 17.84
N PRO A 138 -0.73 9.49 18.27
CA PRO A 138 -1.57 8.40 17.76
C PRO A 138 -3.06 8.64 18.00
N PHE A 139 -3.45 9.25 19.15
CA PHE A 139 -4.84 9.60 19.42
C PHE A 139 -5.40 10.58 18.40
N HIS A 140 -4.63 11.61 18.06
CA HIS A 140 -5.06 12.62 17.10
C HIS A 140 -5.21 12.03 15.69
N ILE A 141 -4.24 11.22 15.28
CA ILE A 141 -4.25 10.59 13.95
C ILE A 141 -5.33 9.51 13.84
N SER A 142 -5.56 8.71 14.88
CA SER A 142 -6.65 7.73 14.87
C SER A 142 -7.99 8.38 14.58
N LYS A 143 -8.27 9.53 15.25
CA LYS A 143 -9.47 10.34 15.03
C LYS A 143 -9.53 10.91 13.61
N ALA A 144 -8.42 11.44 13.09
CA ALA A 144 -8.37 12.05 11.77
C ALA A 144 -8.65 11.02 10.65
N ILE A 145 -8.00 9.84 10.73
CA ILE A 145 -8.23 8.76 9.75
C ILE A 145 -9.63 8.14 9.89
N ALA A 146 -10.15 7.97 11.10
CA ALA A 146 -11.53 7.54 11.30
C ALA A 146 -12.52 8.53 10.69
N THR A 147 -12.25 9.84 10.82
CA THR A 147 -13.07 10.89 10.18
C THR A 147 -12.96 10.80 8.65
N LEU A 148 -11.74 10.63 8.12
CA LEU A 148 -11.54 10.42 6.68
C LEU A 148 -12.32 9.19 6.18
N ASP A 149 -12.36 8.11 6.97
CA ASP A 149 -13.13 6.91 6.62
C ASP A 149 -14.62 7.18 6.53
N TYR A 150 -15.18 7.96 7.45
CA TYR A 150 -16.59 8.41 7.39
C TYR A 150 -16.86 9.29 6.17
N VAL A 151 -16.05 10.32 5.92
CA VAL A 151 -16.31 11.27 4.82
C VAL A 151 -16.02 10.67 3.44
N SER A 152 -15.21 9.62 3.38
CA SER A 152 -14.96 8.84 2.17
C SER A 152 -15.85 7.60 2.03
N THR A 153 -16.74 7.35 3.00
CA THR A 153 -17.61 6.16 3.02
C THR A 153 -16.87 4.82 2.96
N GLY A 154 -15.85 4.68 3.79
CA GLY A 154 -15.08 3.43 3.92
C GLY A 154 -13.92 3.28 2.95
N ARG A 155 -13.27 4.38 2.54
CA ARG A 155 -12.16 4.35 1.57
C ARG A 155 -10.85 4.90 2.13
N ALA A 156 -10.79 5.15 3.43
CA ALA A 156 -9.57 5.63 4.07
C ALA A 156 -8.54 4.51 4.31
N GLY A 157 -7.29 4.90 4.23
CA GLY A 157 -6.17 4.16 4.76
C GLY A 157 -5.18 5.08 5.46
N LEU A 158 -4.13 4.52 5.99
CA LEU A 158 -3.03 5.20 6.67
C LEU A 158 -1.71 4.63 6.16
N ARG A 159 -0.85 5.46 5.60
CA ARG A 159 0.55 5.09 5.36
C ARG A 159 1.40 5.60 6.52
N VAL A 160 1.96 4.67 7.28
CA VAL A 160 2.83 4.98 8.42
C VAL A 160 4.25 5.21 7.91
N ARG A 161 4.86 6.31 8.32
CA ARG A 161 6.25 6.66 8.07
C ARG A 161 6.96 6.95 9.38
N THR A 162 8.17 6.46 9.53
CA THR A 162 9.14 6.90 10.54
C THR A 162 9.97 8.05 10.00
N ASP A 163 10.50 8.89 10.87
CA ASP A 163 11.39 9.98 10.49
C ASP A 163 12.67 9.93 11.32
N PHE A 164 13.80 10.12 10.64
CA PHE A 164 15.16 10.03 11.19
C PHE A 164 15.86 11.40 11.22
N ARG A 165 15.17 12.47 10.80
CA ARG A 165 15.79 13.77 10.60
C ARG A 165 15.79 14.60 11.87
N PRO A 166 16.98 15.07 12.34
CA PRO A 166 17.08 15.93 13.53
C PRO A 166 16.38 17.29 13.35
N ASP A 167 16.36 17.85 12.14
CA ASP A 167 15.71 19.12 11.83
C ASP A 167 14.17 19.00 11.90
N GLU A 168 13.57 17.90 11.43
CA GLU A 168 12.13 17.64 11.62
C GLU A 168 11.77 17.47 13.11
N ALA A 169 12.60 16.74 13.88
CA ALA A 169 12.40 16.61 15.33
C ALA A 169 12.43 17.96 16.08
N ALA A 170 13.28 18.89 15.63
CA ALA A 170 13.40 20.21 16.22
C ALA A 170 12.13 21.07 16.10
N HIS A 171 11.26 20.82 15.11
CA HIS A 171 9.97 21.50 14.98
C HIS A 171 9.02 21.22 16.14
N PHE A 172 9.19 20.08 16.82
CA PHE A 172 8.32 19.66 17.91
C PHE A 172 8.95 19.88 19.30
N GLY A 173 10.27 19.90 19.38
CA GLY A 173 11.00 20.15 20.63
C GLY A 173 10.81 19.10 21.73
N ARG A 174 10.27 17.93 21.41
CA ARG A 174 9.97 16.86 22.40
C ARG A 174 11.06 15.82 22.53
N ARG A 175 11.85 15.63 21.48
CA ARG A 175 12.97 14.68 21.47
C ARG A 175 14.11 15.20 20.59
N THR A 176 15.28 14.66 20.82
CA THR A 176 16.43 14.81 19.92
C THR A 176 16.66 13.50 19.22
N ILE A 177 16.69 13.51 17.89
CA ILE A 177 17.12 12.37 17.09
C ILE A 177 18.60 12.57 16.79
N PRO A 178 19.48 11.58 17.10
CA PRO A 178 20.90 11.68 16.76
C PRO A 178 21.05 11.71 15.23
N ARG A 179 22.04 12.47 14.76
CA ARG A 179 22.38 12.46 13.35
C ARG A 179 22.86 11.07 12.94
N ILE A 180 22.31 10.56 11.85
CA ILE A 180 22.69 9.29 11.24
C ILE A 180 23.54 9.62 10.01
N ASP A 181 24.79 9.18 9.98
CA ASP A 181 25.70 9.39 8.83
C ASP A 181 25.62 8.27 7.78
N GLY A 182 24.87 7.20 8.08
CA GLY A 182 24.58 6.07 7.21
C GLY A 182 23.74 5.02 7.92
N PHE A 183 22.89 4.32 7.19
CA PHE A 183 21.97 3.32 7.75
C PHE A 183 22.68 2.06 8.30
N ASP A 184 23.91 1.77 7.85
CA ASP A 184 24.64 0.56 8.25
C ASP A 184 25.49 0.73 9.53
N ALA A 185 25.59 1.94 10.07
CA ALA A 185 26.32 2.19 11.31
C ALA A 185 25.61 1.54 12.53
N PRO A 186 26.32 0.92 13.50
CA PRO A 186 25.70 0.22 14.63
C PRO A 186 24.76 1.10 15.49
N ASP A 187 25.14 2.35 15.73
CA ASP A 187 24.34 3.35 16.45
C ASP A 187 23.11 3.82 15.64
N ALA A 188 23.23 3.87 14.30
CA ALA A 188 22.10 4.10 13.43
C ALA A 188 21.09 2.95 13.52
N GLN A 189 21.53 1.70 13.52
CA GLN A 189 20.66 0.53 13.63
C GLN A 189 19.87 0.50 14.94
N ALA A 190 20.47 0.92 16.06
CA ALA A 190 19.78 1.04 17.35
C ALA A 190 18.68 2.10 17.28
N THR A 191 18.96 3.27 16.70
CA THR A 191 17.98 4.34 16.49
C THR A 191 16.86 3.91 15.57
N ILE A 192 17.18 3.24 14.45
CA ILE A 192 16.22 2.71 13.50
C ILE A 192 15.27 1.73 14.20
N THR A 193 15.83 0.78 14.94
CA THR A 193 15.02 -0.21 15.67
C THR A 193 14.07 0.47 16.66
N ASP A 194 14.56 1.44 17.44
CA ASP A 194 13.75 2.18 18.41
C ASP A 194 12.59 2.93 17.75
N LEU A 195 12.82 3.60 16.63
CA LEU A 195 11.79 4.34 15.91
C LEU A 195 10.76 3.42 15.23
N PHE A 196 11.15 2.25 14.74
CA PHE A 196 10.22 1.29 14.17
C PHE A 196 9.42 0.54 15.24
N ASP A 197 9.99 0.28 16.41
CA ASP A 197 9.25 -0.28 17.53
C ASP A 197 8.22 0.73 18.07
N GLU A 198 8.59 2.02 18.15
CA GLU A 198 7.63 3.10 18.45
C GLU A 198 6.50 3.17 17.43
N ALA A 199 6.82 3.07 16.13
CA ALA A 199 5.81 3.06 15.08
C ALA A 199 4.88 1.84 15.19
N ALA A 200 5.36 0.70 15.66
CA ALA A 200 4.53 -0.47 15.91
C ALA A 200 3.54 -0.23 17.05
N ASP A 201 3.99 0.35 18.17
CA ASP A 201 3.12 0.75 19.29
C ASP A 201 2.12 1.85 18.86
N TYR A 202 2.58 2.78 18.04
CA TYR A 202 1.73 3.83 17.47
C TYR A 202 0.55 3.24 16.67
N VAL A 203 0.81 2.29 15.77
CA VAL A 203 -0.23 1.63 15.00
C VAL A 203 -1.15 0.79 15.88
N GLU A 204 -0.60 0.09 16.88
CA GLU A 204 -1.41 -0.67 17.83
C GLU A 204 -2.39 0.24 18.59
N VAL A 205 -1.95 1.40 19.05
CA VAL A 205 -2.83 2.40 19.71
C VAL A 205 -3.90 2.89 18.74
N VAL A 206 -3.53 3.24 17.51
CA VAL A 206 -4.46 3.68 16.47
C VAL A 206 -5.54 2.62 16.24
N ARG A 207 -5.15 1.34 16.10
CA ARG A 207 -6.07 0.22 15.89
C ARG A 207 -6.98 -0.04 17.10
N ARG A 208 -6.45 0.07 18.33
CA ARG A 208 -7.25 -0.04 19.56
C ARG A 208 -8.29 1.07 19.67
N LEU A 209 -7.92 2.29 19.32
CA LEU A 209 -8.83 3.43 19.34
C LEU A 209 -9.95 3.29 18.31
N TRP A 210 -9.67 2.74 17.12
CA TRP A 210 -10.72 2.49 16.12
C TRP A 210 -11.75 1.46 16.59
N ASP A 211 -11.35 0.48 17.40
CA ASP A 211 -12.26 -0.52 17.97
C ASP A 211 -12.85 -0.10 19.32
N SER A 212 -12.45 1.05 19.91
CA SER A 212 -12.87 1.45 21.25
C SER A 212 -14.37 1.78 21.40
N TRP A 213 -15.09 1.83 20.28
CA TRP A 213 -16.55 1.81 20.19
C TRP A 213 -16.99 0.51 19.55
N GLU A 214 -17.97 -0.19 20.12
CA GLU A 214 -18.60 -1.31 19.43
C GLU A 214 -19.51 -0.79 18.30
N ASP A 215 -19.85 -1.67 17.35
CA ASP A 215 -20.61 -1.28 16.14
C ASP A 215 -22.00 -0.70 16.44
N ASP A 216 -22.61 -1.12 17.53
CA ASP A 216 -23.93 -0.70 17.99
C ASP A 216 -23.89 0.17 19.27
N ALA A 217 -22.73 0.76 19.58
CA ALA A 217 -22.58 1.68 20.70
C ALA A 217 -23.43 2.97 20.55
N GLU A 218 -23.71 3.40 19.32
CA GLU A 218 -24.59 4.53 19.03
C GLU A 218 -26.04 4.07 18.96
N ILE A 219 -26.86 4.47 19.95
CA ILE A 219 -28.30 4.14 20.02
C ILE A 219 -29.14 5.18 19.29
N ARG A 220 -28.89 6.47 19.51
CA ARG A 220 -29.61 7.62 18.93
C ARG A 220 -31.12 7.56 19.10
N ASP A 221 -31.60 7.05 20.25
CA ASP A 221 -33.01 6.92 20.57
C ASP A 221 -33.56 8.20 21.22
N ALA A 222 -34.24 9.01 20.47
CA ALA A 222 -34.85 10.24 20.94
C ALA A 222 -35.99 9.98 21.95
N ALA A 223 -36.69 8.84 21.87
CA ALA A 223 -37.81 8.53 22.75
C ALA A 223 -37.34 8.24 24.19
N THR A 224 -36.23 7.56 24.34
CA THR A 224 -35.64 7.25 25.66
C THR A 224 -34.56 8.26 26.09
N GLY A 225 -34.19 9.22 25.21
CA GLY A 225 -33.14 10.19 25.46
C GLY A 225 -31.72 9.56 25.49
N ARG A 226 -31.54 8.35 24.99
CA ARG A 226 -30.25 7.64 24.94
C ARG A 226 -29.57 7.86 23.60
N PHE A 227 -28.40 8.53 23.60
CA PHE A 227 -27.60 8.69 22.40
C PHE A 227 -26.59 7.54 22.21
N ILE A 228 -25.98 7.07 23.30
CA ILE A 228 -24.98 5.99 23.29
C ILE A 228 -25.33 4.92 24.34
N ASP A 229 -24.79 3.72 24.11
CA ASP A 229 -24.59 2.71 25.12
C ASP A 229 -23.20 2.88 25.74
N ARG A 230 -23.15 3.33 27.00
CA ARG A 230 -21.88 3.64 27.67
C ARG A 230 -21.03 2.40 27.90
N ASP A 231 -21.65 1.23 28.07
CA ASP A 231 -20.97 -0.03 28.34
C ASP A 231 -20.25 -0.59 27.09
N LYS A 232 -20.57 -0.06 25.90
CA LYS A 232 -19.95 -0.39 24.63
C LYS A 232 -18.84 0.58 24.21
N LEU A 233 -18.41 1.45 25.11
CA LEU A 233 -17.25 2.33 24.95
C LEU A 233 -16.13 1.87 25.85
N HIS A 234 -15.01 1.47 25.26
CA HIS A 234 -13.91 0.82 25.95
C HIS A 234 -12.70 1.74 26.08
N TYR A 235 -12.19 1.90 27.30
CA TYR A 235 -10.87 2.48 27.49
C TYR A 235 -9.82 1.50 26.95
N ILE A 236 -8.84 2.00 26.20
CA ILE A 236 -7.78 1.14 25.66
C ILE A 236 -6.65 0.93 26.67
N ASP A 237 -6.51 1.87 27.62
CA ASP A 237 -5.54 1.90 28.71
C ASP A 237 -4.15 1.38 28.27
N PHE A 238 -3.68 1.92 27.13
CA PHE A 238 -2.39 1.53 26.57
C PHE A 238 -1.26 2.21 27.35
N GLU A 239 -0.33 1.42 27.85
CA GLU A 239 0.90 1.88 28.48
C GLU A 239 2.09 1.33 27.68
N GLY A 240 2.80 2.18 26.98
CA GLY A 240 3.96 1.86 26.17
C GLY A 240 5.22 2.57 26.64
N ARG A 241 6.33 2.27 25.99
CA ARG A 241 7.63 2.86 26.32
C ARG A 241 7.69 4.35 25.95
N TRP A 242 7.05 4.75 24.85
CA TRP A 242 7.16 6.12 24.32
C TRP A 242 5.97 6.99 24.67
N PHE A 243 4.81 6.40 24.86
CA PHE A 243 3.57 7.12 25.20
C PHE A 243 2.57 6.20 25.90
N SER A 244 1.59 6.80 26.56
CA SER A 244 0.44 6.11 27.13
C SER A 244 -0.83 6.79 26.66
N VAL A 245 -1.85 5.99 26.32
CA VAL A 245 -3.11 6.51 25.78
C VAL A 245 -4.29 5.81 26.45
N LYS A 246 -5.12 6.59 27.12
CA LYS A 246 -6.26 6.06 27.88
C LYS A 246 -7.43 5.67 26.96
N GLY A 247 -7.78 6.51 25.97
CA GLY A 247 -9.01 6.33 25.20
C GLY A 247 -10.29 6.62 26.03
N PRO A 248 -11.47 6.22 25.54
CA PRO A 248 -11.76 5.76 24.20
C PRO A 248 -11.53 6.84 23.13
N SER A 249 -11.63 6.49 21.86
CA SER A 249 -11.74 7.48 20.76
C SER A 249 -12.97 8.36 20.97
N ILE A 250 -12.94 9.58 20.40
CA ILE A 250 -14.14 10.44 20.31
C ILE A 250 -14.89 10.26 18.98
N THR A 251 -14.31 9.54 18.04
CA THR A 251 -14.96 9.17 16.79
C THR A 251 -15.46 7.73 16.93
N PRO A 252 -16.72 7.43 16.60
CA PRO A 252 -17.22 6.06 16.59
C PRO A 252 -16.41 5.17 15.66
N ARG A 253 -16.63 3.86 15.75
CA ARG A 253 -15.93 2.86 14.96
C ARG A 253 -16.02 3.19 13.45
N PRO A 254 -14.88 3.25 12.73
CA PRO A 254 -14.89 3.58 11.30
C PRO A 254 -15.77 2.62 10.47
N PRO A 255 -16.33 3.05 9.33
CA PRO A 255 -17.11 2.20 8.43
C PRO A 255 -16.42 0.89 8.05
N GLN A 256 -15.11 0.91 7.82
CA GLN A 256 -14.31 -0.30 7.55
C GLN A 256 -13.99 -1.12 8.82
N GLY A 257 -14.37 -0.68 10.00
CA GLY A 257 -13.93 -1.21 11.29
C GLY A 257 -12.46 -0.82 11.56
N GLN A 258 -11.58 -1.26 10.69
CA GLN A 258 -10.14 -0.96 10.69
C GLN A 258 -9.76 -0.38 9.32
N PRO A 259 -9.63 0.95 9.15
CA PRO A 259 -9.03 1.54 7.96
C PRO A 259 -7.69 0.88 7.61
N LEU A 260 -7.37 0.82 6.32
CA LEU A 260 -6.17 0.14 5.83
C LEU A 260 -4.89 0.76 6.45
N VAL A 261 -3.97 -0.06 6.92
CA VAL A 261 -2.64 0.38 7.36
C VAL A 261 -1.59 -0.13 6.39
N THR A 262 -0.72 0.78 5.94
CA THR A 262 0.35 0.47 4.99
C THR A 262 1.69 1.03 5.46
N ALA A 263 2.80 0.39 5.10
CA ALA A 263 4.14 0.87 5.40
C ALA A 263 5.15 0.46 4.33
N LEU A 264 6.18 1.30 4.12
CA LEU A 264 7.31 1.00 3.26
C LEU A 264 8.39 0.26 4.06
N ALA A 265 9.02 -0.74 3.45
CA ALA A 265 9.99 -1.59 4.12
C ALA A 265 11.11 -2.03 3.15
N HIS A 266 12.37 -1.88 3.60
CA HIS A 266 13.56 -2.21 2.80
C HIS A 266 14.47 -3.25 3.46
N GLN A 267 14.28 -3.53 4.75
CA GLN A 267 15.14 -4.40 5.55
C GLN A 267 14.31 -5.09 6.64
N THR A 268 14.92 -6.01 7.38
CA THR A 268 14.29 -6.83 8.41
C THR A 268 13.50 -6.02 9.46
N VAL A 269 14.05 -4.91 9.96
CA VAL A 269 13.35 -4.10 10.99
C VAL A 269 12.04 -3.51 10.46
N PRO A 270 12.00 -2.81 9.30
CA PRO A 270 10.76 -2.42 8.66
C PRO A 270 9.84 -3.60 8.28
N TYR A 271 10.39 -4.76 7.86
CA TYR A 271 9.58 -5.95 7.55
C TYR A 271 8.82 -6.45 8.78
N ARG A 272 9.41 -6.35 9.98
CA ARG A 272 8.73 -6.65 11.26
C ARG A 272 7.55 -5.72 11.51
N LEU A 273 7.69 -4.41 11.25
CA LEU A 273 6.58 -3.46 11.36
C LEU A 273 5.44 -3.86 10.42
N VAL A 274 5.76 -4.13 9.15
CA VAL A 274 4.78 -4.59 8.15
C VAL A 274 4.08 -5.87 8.63
N ALA A 275 4.85 -6.88 9.03
CA ALA A 275 4.35 -8.17 9.47
C ALA A 275 3.44 -8.08 10.71
N ARG A 276 3.78 -7.19 11.66
CA ARG A 276 3.05 -7.03 12.94
C ARG A 276 1.82 -6.15 12.80
N GLN A 277 1.86 -5.10 11.95
CA GLN A 277 0.91 -4.01 12.03
C GLN A 277 0.24 -3.63 10.71
N ALA A 278 0.80 -3.97 9.55
CA ALA A 278 0.24 -3.52 8.27
C ALA A 278 -0.74 -4.52 7.65
N ASP A 279 -1.59 -4.00 6.77
CA ASP A 279 -2.42 -4.75 5.84
C ASP A 279 -1.74 -4.83 4.45
N VAL A 280 -0.91 -3.81 4.11
CA VAL A 280 -0.09 -3.76 2.89
C VAL A 280 1.32 -3.30 3.22
N GLY A 281 2.33 -4.08 2.83
CA GLY A 281 3.74 -3.68 2.85
C GLY A 281 4.21 -3.28 1.46
N TYR A 282 4.92 -2.16 1.33
CA TYR A 282 5.59 -1.78 0.09
C TYR A 282 7.06 -2.20 0.16
N VAL A 283 7.55 -2.80 -0.91
CA VAL A 283 8.93 -3.30 -1.03
C VAL A 283 9.52 -2.91 -2.38
N THR A 284 10.85 -2.94 -2.51
CA THR A 284 11.56 -2.46 -3.69
C THR A 284 12.44 -3.54 -4.34
N PRO A 285 11.90 -4.68 -4.78
CA PRO A 285 12.68 -5.69 -5.46
C PRO A 285 13.09 -5.24 -6.86
N HIS A 286 14.28 -5.65 -7.30
CA HIS A 286 14.78 -5.40 -8.65
C HIS A 286 14.47 -6.52 -9.64
N ASP A 287 14.16 -7.74 -9.16
CA ASP A 287 13.82 -8.91 -9.94
C ASP A 287 12.89 -9.86 -9.15
N ALA A 288 12.40 -10.93 -9.81
CA ALA A 288 11.51 -11.89 -9.21
C ALA A 288 12.14 -12.71 -8.07
N ASP A 289 13.45 -12.96 -8.11
CA ASP A 289 14.14 -13.71 -7.05
C ASP A 289 14.28 -12.88 -5.79
N GLN A 290 14.61 -11.60 -5.91
CA GLN A 290 14.59 -10.66 -4.79
C GLN A 290 13.17 -10.51 -4.23
N ALA A 291 12.15 -10.38 -5.09
CA ALA A 291 10.75 -10.32 -4.66
C ALA A 291 10.41 -11.56 -3.81
N ARG A 292 10.78 -12.74 -4.27
CA ARG A 292 10.54 -14.02 -3.56
C ARG A 292 11.25 -14.07 -2.21
N ALA A 293 12.51 -13.62 -2.15
CA ALA A 293 13.27 -13.57 -0.91
C ALA A 293 12.62 -12.63 0.12
N ILE A 294 12.25 -11.42 -0.30
CA ILE A 294 11.59 -10.42 0.54
C ILE A 294 10.23 -10.93 1.04
N VAL A 295 9.40 -11.46 0.15
CA VAL A 295 8.08 -12.01 0.53
C VAL A 295 8.26 -13.15 1.53
N THR A 296 9.24 -14.02 1.33
CA THR A 296 9.53 -15.14 2.26
C THR A 296 9.90 -14.62 3.64
N GLU A 297 10.75 -13.59 3.74
CA GLU A 297 11.14 -12.98 5.01
C GLU A 297 9.93 -12.32 5.70
N ILE A 298 9.14 -11.54 4.98
CA ILE A 298 7.93 -10.91 5.53
C ILE A 298 6.94 -11.97 6.05
N ARG A 299 6.77 -13.09 5.35
CA ARG A 299 5.89 -14.17 5.80
C ARG A 299 6.42 -14.86 7.06
N ALA A 300 7.74 -15.04 7.18
CA ALA A 300 8.35 -15.54 8.41
C ALA A 300 8.12 -14.62 9.60
N GLU A 301 8.30 -13.32 9.42
CA GLU A 301 8.03 -12.31 10.45
C GLU A 301 6.52 -12.22 10.78
N GLN A 302 5.64 -12.39 9.80
CA GLN A 302 4.18 -12.47 10.00
C GLN A 302 3.79 -13.69 10.85
N GLN A 303 4.41 -14.83 10.60
CA GLN A 303 4.21 -16.03 11.40
C GLN A 303 4.72 -15.82 12.83
N ALA A 304 5.89 -15.23 13.01
CA ALA A 304 6.47 -14.91 14.31
C ALA A 304 5.58 -13.93 15.11
N ALA A 305 4.90 -13.02 14.41
CA ALA A 305 3.92 -12.10 15.01
C ALA A 305 2.56 -12.74 15.34
N GLY A 306 2.36 -14.03 15.05
CA GLY A 306 1.09 -14.72 15.30
C GLY A 306 -0.03 -14.41 14.30
N ARG A 307 0.29 -13.73 13.15
CA ARG A 307 -0.67 -13.27 12.15
C ARG A 307 -0.70 -14.13 10.88
N ALA A 308 -0.20 -15.37 10.92
CA ALA A 308 -0.12 -16.26 9.76
C ALA A 308 -1.47 -16.53 9.07
N GLY A 309 -2.58 -16.45 9.80
CA GLY A 309 -3.94 -16.62 9.26
C GLY A 309 -4.53 -15.37 8.62
N GLU A 310 -3.86 -14.22 8.69
CA GLU A 310 -4.34 -12.98 8.13
C GLU A 310 -3.78 -12.74 6.72
N THR A 311 -4.60 -12.12 5.85
CA THR A 311 -4.12 -11.66 4.55
C THR A 311 -3.26 -10.40 4.74
N LEU A 312 -2.00 -10.48 4.33
CA LEU A 312 -1.07 -9.35 4.24
C LEU A 312 -0.65 -9.21 2.77
N HIS A 313 -0.96 -8.09 2.17
CA HIS A 313 -0.50 -7.79 0.82
C HIS A 313 0.95 -7.29 0.81
N VAL A 314 1.73 -7.73 -0.19
CA VAL A 314 3.07 -7.21 -0.45
C VAL A 314 3.07 -6.63 -1.85
N PHE A 315 3.27 -5.32 -1.95
CA PHE A 315 3.29 -4.57 -3.20
C PHE A 315 4.71 -4.15 -3.55
N GLY A 316 5.07 -4.28 -4.83
CA GLY A 316 6.32 -3.74 -5.36
C GLY A 316 6.19 -2.25 -5.66
N ASP A 317 7.13 -1.43 -5.21
CA ASP A 317 7.28 -0.04 -5.62
C ASP A 317 8.15 0.05 -6.87
N LEU A 318 7.73 0.86 -7.85
CA LEU A 318 8.50 1.17 -9.05
C LEU A 318 8.36 2.64 -9.44
N ASP A 319 9.48 3.27 -9.76
CA ASP A 319 9.47 4.57 -10.45
C ASP A 319 9.28 4.35 -11.94
N VAL A 320 8.36 5.06 -12.56
CA VAL A 320 7.97 4.81 -13.95
C VAL A 320 8.10 6.03 -14.84
N PHE A 321 8.80 5.83 -15.98
CA PHE A 321 8.89 6.75 -17.11
C PHE A 321 8.23 6.06 -18.29
N LEU A 322 6.98 6.40 -18.59
CA LEU A 322 6.19 5.77 -19.63
C LEU A 322 6.07 6.66 -20.88
N ASP A 323 6.23 6.06 -22.05
CA ASP A 323 5.97 6.74 -23.32
C ASP A 323 5.48 5.74 -24.39
N ASP A 324 5.14 6.25 -25.60
CA ASP A 324 4.70 5.43 -26.75
C ASP A 324 5.79 4.46 -27.24
N SER A 325 7.05 4.76 -26.94
CA SER A 325 8.21 3.95 -27.26
C SER A 325 9.26 4.02 -26.17
N ARG A 326 10.06 2.96 -26.04
CA ARG A 326 11.22 2.94 -25.14
C ARG A 326 12.16 4.10 -25.39
N ALA A 327 12.49 4.39 -26.65
CA ALA A 327 13.36 5.50 -27.02
C ALA A 327 12.77 6.86 -26.61
N GLY A 328 11.45 7.05 -26.69
CA GLY A 328 10.76 8.25 -26.20
C GLY A 328 10.87 8.41 -24.69
N ALA A 329 10.64 7.33 -23.95
CA ALA A 329 10.75 7.32 -22.48
C ALA A 329 12.20 7.60 -22.03
N GLU A 330 13.20 6.99 -22.69
CA GLU A 330 14.63 7.21 -22.42
C GLU A 330 15.02 8.67 -22.70
N ALA A 331 14.64 9.20 -23.87
CA ALA A 331 14.93 10.60 -24.21
C ALA A 331 14.28 11.59 -23.24
N ARG A 332 13.09 11.29 -22.70
CA ARG A 332 12.43 12.11 -21.68
C ARG A 332 13.16 12.03 -20.36
N ARG A 333 13.59 10.85 -19.92
CA ARG A 333 14.40 10.66 -18.73
C ARG A 333 15.72 11.41 -18.84
N ASP A 334 16.48 11.25 -19.92
CA ASP A 334 17.76 11.93 -20.15
C ASP A 334 17.61 13.45 -20.12
N ARG A 335 16.50 13.98 -20.67
CA ARG A 335 16.19 15.42 -20.61
C ARG A 335 15.94 15.87 -19.17
N LEU A 336 15.19 15.10 -18.40
CA LEU A 336 14.91 15.43 -16.98
C LEU A 336 16.18 15.34 -16.14
N ASP A 337 17.01 14.31 -16.33
CA ASP A 337 18.30 14.16 -15.69
C ASP A 337 19.23 15.36 -16.01
N THR A 338 19.26 15.78 -17.27
CA THR A 338 20.00 16.99 -17.69
C THR A 338 19.48 18.24 -16.98
N LEU A 339 18.16 18.40 -16.84
CA LEU A 339 17.56 19.52 -16.13
C LEU A 339 17.84 19.47 -14.61
N ALA A 340 17.93 18.30 -14.01
CA ALA A 340 18.28 18.12 -12.60
C ALA A 340 19.78 18.31 -12.34
N GLY A 341 20.64 18.18 -13.38
CA GLY A 341 22.08 18.27 -13.29
C GLY A 341 22.77 16.97 -12.86
N GLU A 342 22.02 15.91 -12.63
CA GLU A 342 22.50 14.59 -12.23
C GLU A 342 21.51 13.50 -12.64
N PRO A 343 21.96 12.26 -12.86
CA PRO A 343 21.06 11.13 -13.10
C PRO A 343 20.13 10.87 -11.92
N TYR A 344 18.85 10.62 -12.21
CA TYR A 344 17.88 10.26 -11.19
C TYR A 344 18.19 8.90 -10.59
N THR A 345 18.20 8.84 -9.26
CA THR A 345 18.38 7.62 -8.47
C THR A 345 17.19 7.42 -7.54
N SER A 346 16.85 6.18 -7.25
CA SER A 346 15.75 5.82 -6.36
C SER A 346 16.10 4.58 -5.53
N ASP A 347 15.42 4.41 -4.41
CA ASP A 347 15.36 3.18 -3.62
C ASP A 347 14.60 2.07 -4.37
N ALA A 348 13.66 2.45 -5.25
CA ALA A 348 12.88 1.55 -6.08
C ALA A 348 13.53 1.33 -7.46
N ARG A 349 13.19 0.23 -8.09
CA ARG A 349 13.56 -0.01 -9.49
C ARG A 349 12.97 1.09 -10.38
N ILE A 350 13.82 1.74 -11.17
CA ILE A 350 13.41 2.72 -12.17
C ILE A 350 13.09 1.98 -13.47
N PHE A 351 11.85 2.05 -13.90
CA PHE A 351 11.40 1.54 -15.19
C PHE A 351 11.32 2.68 -16.22
N THR A 352 11.83 2.42 -17.42
CA THR A 352 11.77 3.35 -18.56
C THR A 352 11.36 2.55 -19.79
N GLY A 353 10.21 2.86 -20.38
CA GLY A 353 9.70 2.08 -21.52
C GLY A 353 8.22 2.30 -21.81
N THR A 354 7.62 1.32 -22.49
CA THR A 354 6.21 1.32 -22.87
C THR A 354 5.33 0.64 -21.80
N ALA A 355 4.04 0.88 -21.85
CA ALA A 355 3.05 0.23 -20.98
C ALA A 355 3.06 -1.31 -21.13
N ALA A 356 3.26 -1.83 -22.36
CA ALA A 356 3.32 -3.28 -22.59
C ALA A 356 4.54 -3.91 -21.93
N GLU A 357 5.71 -3.28 -22.04
CA GLU A 357 6.95 -3.73 -21.38
C GLU A 357 6.85 -3.61 -19.85
N LEU A 358 6.14 -2.59 -19.34
CA LEU A 358 5.88 -2.51 -17.91
C LEU A 358 4.97 -3.65 -17.44
N ALA A 359 3.93 -3.98 -18.21
CA ALA A 359 3.06 -5.10 -17.90
C ALA A 359 3.82 -6.44 -17.84
N ASP A 360 4.79 -6.67 -18.75
CA ASP A 360 5.68 -7.84 -18.71
C ASP A 360 6.48 -7.89 -17.40
N LEU A 361 7.07 -6.75 -17.00
CA LEU A 361 7.83 -6.64 -15.76
C LEU A 361 6.96 -6.87 -14.52
N LEU A 362 5.74 -6.32 -14.47
CA LEU A 362 4.83 -6.52 -13.35
C LEU A 362 4.44 -8.00 -13.19
N GLU A 363 4.22 -8.70 -14.30
CA GLU A 363 3.93 -10.14 -14.29
C GLU A 363 5.13 -10.95 -13.83
N GLU A 364 6.35 -10.63 -14.30
CA GLU A 364 7.61 -11.24 -13.85
C GLU A 364 7.79 -11.09 -12.33
N LEU A 365 7.68 -9.86 -11.81
CA LEU A 365 7.84 -9.58 -10.38
C LEU A 365 6.75 -10.26 -9.52
N ALA A 366 5.53 -10.38 -10.04
CA ALA A 366 4.43 -11.07 -9.35
C ALA A 366 4.69 -12.56 -9.17
N GLU A 367 5.50 -13.21 -10.03
CA GLU A 367 5.95 -14.60 -9.82
C GLU A 367 6.77 -14.77 -8.53
N GLY A 368 7.37 -13.68 -8.03
CA GLY A 368 8.02 -13.62 -6.73
C GLY A 368 7.07 -13.58 -5.53
N GLY A 369 5.75 -13.57 -5.76
CA GLY A 369 4.73 -13.58 -4.70
C GLY A 369 4.19 -12.18 -4.35
N LEU A 370 4.51 -11.14 -5.13
CA LEU A 370 3.88 -9.84 -4.98
C LEU A 370 2.41 -9.92 -5.41
N THR A 371 1.53 -9.26 -4.65
CA THR A 371 0.09 -9.24 -4.92
C THR A 371 -0.36 -7.98 -5.65
N GLY A 372 0.51 -7.00 -5.77
CA GLY A 372 0.23 -5.74 -6.44
C GLY A 372 1.45 -4.84 -6.53
N PHE A 373 1.22 -3.63 -7.04
CA PHE A 373 2.27 -2.65 -7.28
C PHE A 373 1.81 -1.24 -6.89
N ARG A 374 2.73 -0.45 -6.35
CA ARG A 374 2.56 0.97 -6.13
C ARG A 374 3.50 1.72 -7.06
N LEU A 375 2.96 2.29 -8.11
CA LEU A 375 3.72 2.98 -9.13
C LEU A 375 3.99 4.43 -8.72
N ARG A 376 5.20 4.89 -8.95
CA ARG A 376 5.69 6.23 -8.66
C ARG A 376 5.88 6.98 -10.00
N PRO A 377 4.91 7.80 -10.45
CA PRO A 377 5.05 8.55 -11.70
C PRO A 377 6.23 9.51 -11.66
N ALA A 378 7.17 9.42 -12.60
CA ALA A 378 8.30 10.35 -12.67
C ALA A 378 7.82 11.79 -12.88
N VAL A 379 6.81 11.98 -13.72
CA VAL A 379 6.06 13.24 -13.90
C VAL A 379 4.57 12.93 -13.75
N ALA A 380 3.94 13.37 -12.67
CA ALA A 380 2.56 13.01 -12.34
C ALA A 380 1.57 13.32 -13.49
N GLY A 381 1.67 14.51 -14.10
CA GLY A 381 0.79 14.93 -15.20
C GLY A 381 1.01 14.18 -16.52
N HIS A 382 2.10 13.43 -16.66
CA HIS A 382 2.39 12.62 -17.87
C HIS A 382 2.22 11.13 -17.59
N ASP A 383 2.92 10.61 -16.60
CA ASP A 383 2.99 9.14 -16.40
C ASP A 383 1.71 8.57 -15.80
N LEU A 384 0.96 9.34 -14.98
CA LEU A 384 -0.32 8.86 -14.45
C LEU A 384 -1.38 8.62 -15.54
N PRO A 385 -1.61 9.53 -16.51
CA PRO A 385 -2.44 9.21 -17.67
C PRO A 385 -1.96 7.99 -18.46
N ARG A 386 -0.64 7.77 -18.60
CA ARG A 386 -0.10 6.57 -19.26
C ARG A 386 -0.39 5.30 -18.48
N ILE A 387 -0.33 5.37 -17.14
CA ILE A 387 -0.75 4.24 -16.29
C ILE A 387 -2.23 3.92 -16.50
N THR A 388 -3.10 4.92 -16.48
CA THR A 388 -4.54 4.69 -16.53
C THR A 388 -5.07 4.37 -17.93
N GLN A 389 -4.47 4.93 -18.98
CA GLN A 389 -4.98 4.86 -20.35
C GLN A 389 -4.23 3.85 -21.23
N ASP A 390 -3.00 3.45 -20.87
CA ASP A 390 -2.20 2.50 -21.63
C ASP A 390 -1.91 1.21 -20.85
N LEU A 391 -1.37 1.31 -19.61
CA LEU A 391 -1.02 0.13 -18.79
C LEU A 391 -2.26 -0.63 -18.32
N VAL A 392 -3.26 0.06 -17.77
CA VAL A 392 -4.48 -0.59 -17.28
C VAL A 392 -5.22 -1.33 -18.40
N PRO A 393 -5.47 -0.74 -19.59
CA PRO A 393 -6.03 -1.49 -20.72
C PRO A 393 -5.20 -2.71 -21.12
N GLU A 394 -3.87 -2.61 -21.11
CA GLU A 394 -2.99 -3.74 -21.43
C GLU A 394 -3.12 -4.87 -20.41
N LEU A 395 -3.11 -4.56 -19.10
CA LEU A 395 -3.31 -5.55 -18.05
C LEU A 395 -4.72 -6.19 -18.10
N ARG A 396 -5.74 -5.41 -18.45
CA ARG A 396 -7.10 -5.94 -18.68
C ARG A 396 -7.13 -6.90 -19.86
N ARG A 397 -6.49 -6.55 -20.98
CA ARG A 397 -6.33 -7.43 -22.15
C ARG A 397 -5.67 -8.77 -21.75
N ARG A 398 -4.72 -8.74 -20.84
CA ARG A 398 -4.05 -9.93 -20.26
C ARG A 398 -4.88 -10.64 -19.18
N ARG A 399 -6.05 -10.10 -18.80
CA ARG A 399 -6.88 -10.59 -17.68
C ARG A 399 -6.13 -10.53 -16.33
N ARG A 400 -5.27 -9.54 -16.18
CA ARG A 400 -4.46 -9.30 -14.96
C ARG A 400 -4.96 -8.14 -14.14
N PHE A 401 -6.03 -7.45 -14.56
CA PHE A 401 -6.61 -6.34 -13.84
C PHE A 401 -8.14 -6.32 -13.99
N ARG A 402 -8.82 -5.67 -13.03
CA ARG A 402 -10.28 -5.57 -12.96
C ARG A 402 -10.88 -4.78 -14.12
N ASP A 403 -12.12 -5.10 -14.44
CA ASP A 403 -12.92 -4.37 -15.44
C ASP A 403 -13.82 -3.28 -14.83
N ALA A 404 -14.09 -3.37 -13.52
CA ALA A 404 -14.89 -2.41 -12.76
C ALA A 404 -14.50 -2.47 -11.27
N TYR A 405 -14.91 -1.45 -10.51
CA TYR A 405 -14.86 -1.54 -9.05
C TYR A 405 -15.94 -2.49 -8.54
N GLU A 406 -15.55 -3.51 -7.78
CA GLU A 406 -16.45 -4.57 -7.30
C GLU A 406 -16.83 -4.41 -5.82
N ALA A 407 -16.21 -3.45 -5.11
CA ALA A 407 -16.45 -3.20 -3.71
C ALA A 407 -16.58 -1.70 -3.42
N GLY A 408 -17.35 -1.37 -2.40
CA GLY A 408 -17.59 0.01 -1.97
C GLY A 408 -16.57 0.51 -0.92
N THR A 409 -15.70 -0.36 -0.40
CA THR A 409 -14.70 0.01 0.60
C THR A 409 -13.30 -0.36 0.12
N LEU A 410 -12.27 0.34 0.64
CA LEU A 410 -10.89 0.06 0.29
C LEU A 410 -10.46 -1.36 0.72
N ARG A 411 -10.85 -1.80 1.91
CA ARG A 411 -10.61 -3.19 2.34
C ARG A 411 -11.24 -4.19 1.38
N GLY A 412 -12.48 -3.94 0.98
CA GLY A 412 -13.18 -4.81 0.02
C GLY A 412 -12.51 -4.87 -1.35
N LEU A 413 -11.97 -3.74 -1.87
CA LEU A 413 -11.19 -3.71 -3.12
C LEU A 413 -9.95 -4.60 -3.07
N LEU A 414 -9.35 -4.74 -1.89
CA LEU A 414 -8.20 -5.61 -1.64
C LEU A 414 -8.58 -7.02 -1.17
N GLY A 415 -9.86 -7.39 -1.22
CA GLY A 415 -10.32 -8.71 -0.76
C GLY A 415 -10.18 -8.91 0.76
N LEU A 416 -10.00 -7.85 1.53
CA LEU A 416 -9.87 -7.89 2.98
C LEU A 416 -11.25 -7.78 3.64
N ALA A 417 -11.54 -8.70 4.56
CA ALA A 417 -12.76 -8.63 5.34
C ALA A 417 -12.77 -7.40 6.28
N ARG A 418 -13.96 -6.92 6.63
CA ARG A 418 -14.15 -6.01 7.77
C ARG A 418 -13.87 -6.78 9.06
N PRO A 419 -12.86 -6.41 9.86
CA PRO A 419 -12.53 -7.18 11.06
C PRO A 419 -13.64 -7.10 12.11
N ALA A 420 -13.76 -8.13 12.96
CA ALA A 420 -14.58 -8.05 14.16
C ALA A 420 -14.00 -6.99 15.12
N ASN A 421 -14.88 -6.40 15.93
CA ASN A 421 -14.42 -5.49 17.00
C ASN A 421 -13.71 -6.30 18.08
N ARG A 422 -12.52 -5.86 18.51
CA ARG A 422 -11.71 -6.60 19.49
C ARG A 422 -12.28 -6.58 20.91
N TYR A 423 -13.16 -5.63 21.21
CA TYR A 423 -13.75 -5.46 22.54
C TYR A 423 -15.17 -5.99 22.63
N ALA A 424 -15.85 -6.22 21.49
CA ALA A 424 -17.17 -6.83 21.50
C ALA A 424 -17.11 -8.24 22.11
N ALA A 425 -17.99 -8.54 23.02
CA ALA A 425 -18.13 -9.89 23.58
C ALA A 425 -18.41 -10.89 22.43
N ALA A 426 -17.71 -12.02 22.41
CA ALA A 426 -17.90 -13.10 21.45
C ALA A 426 -19.24 -13.84 21.70
#